data_dd82ad892f37093028422ac029864363
#
_entry.id   dd82ad892f37093028422ac029864363
#
_cell.length_a   1.000
_cell.length_b   1.000
_cell.length_c   1.000
_cell.angle_alpha   90.00
_cell.angle_beta   90.00
_cell.angle_gamma   90.00
#
_symmetry.space_group_name_H-M   'P 1'
#
loop_
_entity.id
_entity.type
_entity.pdbx_description
1 polymer ?
#
loop_
_entity_poly.entity_id
_entity_poly.type
_entity_poly.pdbx_seq_one_letter_code
_entity_poly.pdbx_strand_id
1 'polypeptide(L)'
;RLRHIAERAAVGEEQEALLGVTIPERPGSFLDFCETVGARGITEFNYRFADKSDAHIFVGIALKHGLPEKREIIGTLRDHGFTVTDLSDNAMARLHIRHMVGGRANVPDEKILRFQFPERPGALLQFLRGMKSDWNISLFHYRNYGSEYGRVLMGIQVPPHDQERFNEFLRDTGYNYTLEADNAAYAMFVGPG
;
A
#
# COMPACT_ATOMS: atom_id res chain seq x y z
N ARG A 1 8.80 -33.61 -2.43
CA ARG A 1 8.73 -32.37 -1.62
C ARG A 1 9.17 -31.13 -2.40
N LEU A 2 10.30 -31.18 -3.11
CA LEU A 2 10.80 -30.05 -3.92
C LEU A 2 9.87 -29.72 -5.11
N ARG A 3 9.26 -30.72 -5.71
CA ARG A 3 8.33 -30.55 -6.84
C ARG A 3 7.04 -29.84 -6.41
N HIS A 4 6.52 -30.16 -5.23
CA HIS A 4 5.34 -29.49 -4.65
C HIS A 4 5.60 -28.04 -4.29
N ILE A 5 6.79 -27.71 -3.82
CA ILE A 5 7.18 -26.32 -3.50
C ILE A 5 7.35 -25.52 -4.78
N ALA A 6 7.94 -26.09 -5.82
CA ALA A 6 8.10 -25.46 -7.12
C ALA A 6 6.75 -25.24 -7.84
N GLU A 7 5.84 -26.22 -7.77
CA GLU A 7 4.48 -26.08 -8.33
C GLU A 7 3.66 -25.04 -7.60
N ARG A 8 3.76 -24.94 -6.28
CA ARG A 8 3.10 -23.88 -5.49
C ARG A 8 3.68 -22.51 -5.79
N ALA A 9 4.98 -22.38 -5.97
CA ALA A 9 5.62 -21.13 -6.33
C ALA A 9 5.21 -20.71 -7.75
N ALA A 10 5.18 -21.62 -8.71
CA ALA A 10 4.76 -21.36 -10.08
C ALA A 10 3.27 -20.95 -10.16
N VAL A 11 2.40 -21.64 -9.45
CA VAL A 11 0.97 -21.29 -9.35
C VAL A 11 0.78 -19.94 -8.68
N GLY A 12 1.61 -19.63 -7.66
CA GLY A 12 1.61 -18.31 -7.02
C GLY A 12 2.05 -17.19 -7.96
N GLU A 13 3.04 -17.44 -8.81
CA GLU A 13 3.54 -16.47 -9.79
C GLU A 13 2.52 -16.12 -10.87
N GLU A 14 1.69 -17.06 -11.29
CA GLU A 14 0.63 -16.82 -12.28
C GLU A 14 -0.61 -16.16 -11.68
N GLN A 15 -0.74 -16.14 -10.35
CA GLN A 15 -1.90 -15.62 -9.65
C GLN A 15 -1.67 -14.26 -8.99
N GLU A 16 -0.50 -13.68 -9.15
CA GLU A 16 -0.14 -12.39 -8.59
C GLU A 16 0.60 -11.54 -9.61
N ALA A 17 0.19 -10.29 -9.74
CA ALA A 17 0.95 -9.27 -10.46
C ALA A 17 1.73 -8.44 -9.45
N LEU A 18 3.03 -8.24 -9.69
CA LEU A 18 3.87 -7.31 -8.93
C LEU A 18 4.18 -6.11 -9.81
N LEU A 19 3.75 -4.93 -9.38
CA LEU A 19 3.88 -3.71 -10.17
C LEU A 19 4.60 -2.62 -9.39
N GLY A 20 5.48 -1.89 -10.08
CA GLY A 20 5.97 -0.60 -9.63
C GLY A 20 5.15 0.50 -10.31
N VAL A 21 4.51 1.35 -9.54
CA VAL A 21 3.64 2.40 -10.06
C VAL A 21 4.10 3.75 -9.53
N THR A 22 4.23 4.73 -10.42
CA THR A 22 4.55 6.10 -10.05
C THR A 22 3.28 6.93 -9.99
N ILE A 23 3.05 7.57 -8.85
CA ILE A 23 1.89 8.44 -8.61
C ILE A 23 2.36 9.82 -8.14
N PRO A 24 1.55 10.88 -8.32
CA PRO A 24 1.84 12.17 -7.72
C PRO A 24 1.86 12.12 -6.20
N GLU A 25 2.81 12.80 -5.56
CA GLU A 25 2.89 12.91 -4.10
C GLU A 25 1.95 14.02 -3.61
N ARG A 26 0.66 13.70 -3.52
CA ARG A 26 -0.38 14.64 -3.07
C ARG A 26 -1.55 13.89 -2.44
N PRO A 27 -2.35 14.56 -1.57
CA PRO A 27 -3.57 13.97 -1.04
C PRO A 27 -4.49 13.46 -2.14
N GLY A 28 -5.06 12.26 -1.94
CA GLY A 28 -5.98 11.63 -2.90
C GLY A 28 -5.33 10.74 -3.95
N SER A 29 -4.01 10.79 -4.15
CA SER A 29 -3.33 9.98 -5.17
C SER A 29 -3.48 8.47 -4.91
N PHE A 30 -3.40 8.04 -3.66
CA PHE A 30 -3.63 6.64 -3.30
C PHE A 30 -5.06 6.21 -3.59
N LEU A 31 -6.04 7.07 -3.30
CA LEU A 31 -7.44 6.81 -3.61
C LEU A 31 -7.64 6.65 -5.11
N ASP A 32 -7.11 7.56 -5.92
CA ASP A 32 -7.18 7.49 -7.38
C ASP A 32 -6.58 6.18 -7.92
N PHE A 33 -5.43 5.79 -7.39
CA PHE A 33 -4.79 4.53 -7.76
C PHE A 33 -5.67 3.33 -7.40
N CYS A 34 -6.15 3.26 -6.17
CA CYS A 34 -6.97 2.15 -5.70
C CYS A 34 -8.32 2.07 -6.42
N GLU A 35 -8.93 3.20 -6.75
CA GLU A 35 -10.16 3.23 -7.57
C GLU A 35 -9.92 2.72 -8.99
N THR A 36 -8.76 3.03 -9.56
CA THR A 36 -8.39 2.55 -10.91
C THR A 36 -8.15 1.04 -10.91
N VAL A 37 -7.50 0.51 -9.87
CA VAL A 37 -7.33 -0.95 -9.69
C VAL A 37 -8.69 -1.64 -9.47
N GLY A 38 -9.59 -0.97 -8.78
CA GLY A 38 -10.92 -1.51 -8.47
C GLY A 38 -10.93 -2.47 -7.29
N ALA A 39 -11.96 -3.31 -7.22
CA ALA A 39 -12.18 -4.22 -6.09
C ALA A 39 -11.36 -5.52 -6.19
N ARG A 40 -10.13 -5.45 -6.65
CA ARG A 40 -9.20 -6.58 -6.70
C ARG A 40 -8.52 -6.77 -5.34
N GLY A 41 -8.10 -8.00 -5.05
CA GLY A 41 -7.34 -8.30 -3.84
C GLY A 41 -5.92 -7.72 -3.93
N ILE A 42 -5.57 -6.86 -3.00
CA ILE A 42 -4.20 -6.36 -2.84
C ILE A 42 -3.47 -7.33 -1.91
N THR A 43 -2.39 -7.95 -2.38
CA THR A 43 -1.58 -8.87 -1.58
C THR A 43 -0.50 -8.14 -0.80
N GLU A 44 0.05 -7.10 -1.40
CA GLU A 44 1.07 -6.24 -0.79
C GLU A 44 0.94 -4.82 -1.28
N PHE A 45 1.32 -3.91 -0.41
CA PHE A 45 1.41 -2.51 -0.75
C PHE A 45 2.57 -1.90 0.04
N ASN A 46 3.53 -1.30 -0.65
CA ASN A 46 4.69 -0.71 0.00
C ASN A 46 5.00 0.64 -0.63
N TYR A 47 4.95 1.67 0.19
CA TYR A 47 5.22 3.04 -0.20
C TYR A 47 5.87 3.80 0.94
N ARG A 48 6.84 4.63 0.61
CA ARG A 48 7.41 5.63 1.51
C ARG A 48 7.63 6.94 0.75
N PHE A 49 7.25 8.04 1.37
CA PHE A 49 7.55 9.38 0.86
C PHE A 49 9.06 9.51 0.60
N ALA A 50 9.43 9.93 -0.60
CA ALA A 50 10.82 10.12 -0.96
C ALA A 50 11.09 11.53 -1.54
N ASP A 51 10.12 12.10 -2.25
CA ASP A 51 10.23 13.32 -2.99
C ASP A 51 8.91 14.10 -2.90
N LYS A 52 8.96 15.39 -3.18
CA LYS A 52 7.76 16.24 -3.14
C LYS A 52 6.88 16.15 -4.38
N SER A 53 7.39 15.56 -5.46
CA SER A 53 6.69 15.51 -6.75
C SER A 53 6.03 14.17 -7.01
N ASP A 54 6.80 13.08 -6.94
CA ASP A 54 6.34 11.75 -7.32
C ASP A 54 6.64 10.71 -6.25
N ALA A 55 5.79 9.70 -6.20
CA ALA A 55 5.95 8.55 -5.32
C ALA A 55 6.01 7.26 -6.13
N HIS A 56 6.90 6.35 -5.74
CA HIS A 56 6.94 5.00 -6.30
C HIS A 56 6.28 4.03 -5.34
N ILE A 57 5.24 3.35 -5.82
CA ILE A 57 4.51 2.34 -5.08
C ILE A 57 4.95 0.96 -5.58
N PHE A 58 5.22 0.06 -4.65
CA PHE A 58 5.29 -1.36 -4.93
C PHE A 58 3.97 -2.00 -4.53
N VAL A 59 3.30 -2.67 -5.46
CA VAL A 59 1.99 -3.28 -5.20
C VAL A 59 1.93 -4.70 -5.76
N GLY A 60 1.38 -5.61 -4.95
CA GLY A 60 0.99 -6.94 -5.37
C GLY A 60 -0.52 -7.01 -5.52
N ILE A 61 -1.00 -7.57 -6.63
CA ILE A 61 -2.42 -7.70 -6.94
C ILE A 61 -2.72 -9.15 -7.24
N ALA A 62 -3.69 -9.74 -6.52
CA ALA A 62 -4.14 -11.09 -6.79
C ALA A 62 -4.85 -11.16 -8.14
N LEU A 63 -4.48 -12.14 -8.94
CA LEU A 63 -5.09 -12.39 -10.25
C LEU A 63 -6.04 -13.59 -10.17
N LYS A 64 -7.23 -13.45 -10.72
CA LYS A 64 -8.22 -14.53 -10.86
C LYS A 64 -8.14 -15.19 -12.24
N HIS A 65 -7.65 -14.47 -13.23
CA HIS A 65 -7.64 -14.87 -14.65
C HIS A 65 -6.25 -14.78 -15.30
N GLY A 66 -5.18 -14.83 -14.51
CA GLY A 66 -3.81 -14.94 -14.98
C GLY A 66 -3.28 -13.75 -15.81
N LEU A 67 -2.42 -14.06 -16.79
CA LEU A 67 -1.74 -13.03 -17.59
C LEU A 67 -2.65 -12.07 -18.37
N PRO A 68 -3.77 -12.50 -18.96
CA PRO A 68 -4.67 -11.56 -19.63
C PRO A 68 -5.22 -10.48 -18.67
N GLU A 69 -5.55 -10.86 -17.44
CA GLU A 69 -6.00 -9.91 -16.41
C GLU A 69 -4.87 -8.95 -16.01
N LYS A 70 -3.64 -9.44 -15.86
CA LYS A 70 -2.48 -8.58 -15.59
C LYS A 70 -2.30 -7.52 -16.67
N ARG A 71 -2.40 -7.91 -17.93
CA ARG A 71 -2.31 -6.96 -19.06
C ARG A 71 -3.41 -5.93 -19.05
N GLU A 72 -4.62 -6.34 -18.71
CA GLU A 72 -5.76 -5.44 -18.57
C GLU A 72 -5.54 -4.42 -17.47
N ILE A 73 -5.07 -4.85 -16.29
CA ILE A 73 -4.77 -3.97 -15.16
C ILE A 73 -3.70 -2.94 -15.55
N ILE A 74 -2.60 -3.39 -16.14
CA ILE A 74 -1.50 -2.50 -16.57
C ILE A 74 -2.01 -1.50 -17.62
N GLY A 75 -2.79 -1.95 -18.59
CA GLY A 75 -3.37 -1.09 -19.60
C GLY A 75 -4.30 -0.03 -19.03
N THR A 76 -5.18 -0.42 -18.11
CA THR A 76 -6.10 0.49 -17.43
C THR A 76 -5.35 1.55 -16.62
N LEU A 77 -4.32 1.16 -15.88
CA LEU A 77 -3.50 2.10 -15.11
C LEU A 77 -2.79 3.10 -16.03
N ARG A 78 -2.21 2.63 -17.13
CA ARG A 78 -1.52 3.49 -18.09
C ARG A 78 -2.50 4.45 -18.80
N ASP A 79 -3.70 4.00 -19.12
CA ASP A 79 -4.73 4.84 -19.72
C ASP A 79 -5.21 5.95 -18.78
N HIS A 80 -5.12 5.73 -17.46
CA HIS A 80 -5.39 6.75 -16.45
C HIS A 80 -4.19 7.65 -16.13
N GLY A 81 -3.11 7.52 -16.88
CA GLY A 81 -1.93 8.37 -16.77
C GLY A 81 -0.88 7.93 -15.75
N PHE A 82 -1.01 6.74 -15.16
CA PHE A 82 0.01 6.20 -14.27
C PHE A 82 1.18 5.60 -15.05
N THR A 83 2.39 5.82 -14.56
CA THR A 83 3.58 5.12 -15.06
C THR A 83 3.68 3.78 -14.34
N VAL A 84 3.68 2.70 -15.11
CA VAL A 84 3.66 1.33 -14.57
C VAL A 84 4.82 0.52 -15.11
N THR A 85 5.56 -0.14 -14.22
CA THR A 85 6.58 -1.13 -14.53
C THR A 85 6.12 -2.50 -14.02
N ASP A 86 6.08 -3.48 -14.91
CA ASP A 86 5.78 -4.87 -14.53
C ASP A 86 7.02 -5.50 -13.88
N LEU A 87 6.93 -5.80 -12.58
CA LEU A 87 7.99 -6.41 -11.78
C LEU A 87 7.70 -7.88 -11.47
N SER A 88 6.69 -8.48 -12.07
CA SER A 88 6.25 -9.84 -11.77
C SER A 88 7.36 -10.88 -11.94
N ASP A 89 8.24 -10.69 -12.93
CA ASP A 89 9.37 -11.58 -13.21
C ASP A 89 10.70 -11.06 -12.63
N ASN A 90 10.66 -10.00 -11.83
CA ASN A 90 11.86 -9.41 -11.23
C ASN A 90 12.18 -10.12 -9.91
N ALA A 91 13.27 -10.89 -9.88
CA ALA A 91 13.66 -11.68 -8.71
C ALA A 91 13.98 -10.83 -7.49
N MET A 92 14.65 -9.68 -7.67
CA MET A 92 14.95 -8.77 -6.57
C MET A 92 13.66 -8.22 -5.95
N ALA A 93 12.68 -7.85 -6.77
CA ALA A 93 11.39 -7.37 -6.31
C ALA A 93 10.65 -8.47 -5.52
N ARG A 94 10.55 -9.67 -6.06
CA ARG A 94 9.83 -10.78 -5.44
C ARG A 94 10.46 -11.27 -4.14
N LEU A 95 11.78 -11.30 -4.07
CA LEU A 95 12.50 -11.90 -2.95
C LEU A 95 12.89 -10.89 -1.86
N HIS A 96 13.05 -9.63 -2.22
CA HIS A 96 13.62 -8.63 -1.31
C HIS A 96 12.76 -7.36 -1.17
N ILE A 97 12.43 -6.68 -2.26
CA ILE A 97 11.72 -5.39 -2.20
C ILE A 97 10.37 -5.53 -1.50
N ARG A 98 9.66 -6.62 -1.77
CA ARG A 98 8.35 -6.88 -1.16
C ARG A 98 8.36 -6.95 0.37
N HIS A 99 9.52 -7.15 0.99
CA HIS A 99 9.67 -7.24 2.45
C HIS A 99 10.16 -5.96 3.11
N MET A 100 10.46 -4.94 2.34
CA MET A 100 11.00 -3.68 2.85
C MET A 100 9.89 -2.70 3.22
N VAL A 101 10.06 -2.03 4.37
CA VAL A 101 9.18 -0.94 4.82
C VAL A 101 9.89 0.37 4.46
N GLY A 102 10.15 0.75 3.30
CA GLY A 102 10.79 1.99 2.93
C GLY A 102 11.93 2.45 3.87
N GLY A 103 12.43 3.64 3.70
CA GLY A 103 13.52 4.18 4.50
C GLY A 103 13.10 5.35 5.38
N ARG A 104 14.09 6.02 5.95
CA ARG A 104 13.89 7.25 6.73
C ARG A 104 13.44 8.39 5.83
N ALA A 105 12.55 9.23 6.35
CA ALA A 105 12.09 10.42 5.64
C ALA A 105 11.74 11.53 6.61
N ASN A 106 12.05 12.77 6.24
CA ASN A 106 11.65 13.97 6.96
C ASN A 106 10.28 14.43 6.43
N VAL A 107 9.22 13.99 7.09
CA VAL A 107 7.85 14.30 6.68
C VAL A 107 7.19 15.19 7.72
N PRO A 108 6.80 16.43 7.35
CA PRO A 108 6.13 17.31 8.29
C PRO A 108 4.80 16.73 8.78
N ASP A 109 4.52 16.90 10.06
CA ASP A 109 3.23 16.53 10.69
C ASP A 109 2.83 15.06 10.48
N GLU A 110 3.80 14.16 10.37
CA GLU A 110 3.55 12.75 10.15
C GLU A 110 3.02 12.06 11.40
N LYS A 111 1.87 11.40 11.27
CA LYS A 111 1.32 10.46 12.25
C LYS A 111 1.53 9.04 11.74
N ILE A 112 2.05 8.18 12.59
CA ILE A 112 2.25 6.75 12.28
C ILE A 112 1.24 5.92 13.04
N LEU A 113 0.52 5.08 12.32
CA LEU A 113 -0.52 4.22 12.87
C LEU A 113 -0.38 2.79 12.34
N ARG A 114 -0.71 1.82 13.20
CA ARG A 114 -0.92 0.44 12.76
C ARG A 114 -2.40 0.13 12.80
N PHE A 115 -2.89 -0.50 11.73
CA PHE A 115 -4.28 -0.92 11.61
C PHE A 115 -4.37 -2.42 11.33
N GLN A 116 -5.54 -2.98 11.69
CA GLN A 116 -5.98 -4.26 11.19
C GLN A 116 -7.20 -4.04 10.30
N PHE A 117 -7.07 -4.36 9.03
CA PHE A 117 -8.19 -4.33 8.09
C PHE A 117 -8.78 -5.72 7.90
N PRO A 118 -10.11 -5.85 7.80
CA PRO A 118 -10.70 -7.12 7.38
C PRO A 118 -10.26 -7.47 5.96
N GLU A 119 -9.90 -8.74 5.75
CA GLU A 119 -9.48 -9.26 4.44
C GLU A 119 -10.70 -9.50 3.56
N ARG A 120 -11.19 -8.45 2.96
CA ARG A 120 -12.27 -8.48 1.96
C ARG A 120 -11.97 -7.49 0.85
N PRO A 121 -12.38 -7.79 -0.40
CA PRO A 121 -12.22 -6.85 -1.50
C PRO A 121 -12.84 -5.49 -1.17
N GLY A 122 -12.12 -4.43 -1.44
CA GLY A 122 -12.61 -3.07 -1.25
C GLY A 122 -12.47 -2.48 0.15
N ALA A 123 -11.98 -3.21 1.16
CA ALA A 123 -11.81 -2.65 2.52
C ALA A 123 -10.84 -1.46 2.54
N LEU A 124 -9.70 -1.60 1.87
CA LEU A 124 -8.74 -0.50 1.73
C LEU A 124 -9.34 0.67 0.97
N LEU A 125 -10.03 0.40 -0.12
CA LEU A 125 -10.68 1.44 -0.92
C LEU A 125 -11.74 2.21 -0.11
N GLN A 126 -12.55 1.50 0.68
CA GLN A 126 -13.54 2.10 1.58
C GLN A 126 -12.89 3.00 2.63
N PHE A 127 -11.77 2.56 3.22
CA PHE A 127 -11.00 3.37 4.16
C PHE A 127 -10.49 4.67 3.50
N LEU A 128 -9.88 4.56 2.32
CA LEU A 128 -9.36 5.71 1.59
C LEU A 128 -10.47 6.67 1.15
N ARG A 129 -11.63 6.17 0.77
CA ARG A 129 -12.81 7.00 0.46
C ARG A 129 -13.31 7.77 1.68
N GLY A 130 -13.31 7.14 2.85
CA GLY A 130 -13.66 7.80 4.11
C GLY A 130 -12.72 8.93 4.48
N MET A 131 -11.43 8.76 4.20
CA MET A 131 -10.40 9.79 4.40
C MET A 131 -10.51 10.92 3.37
N LYS A 132 -11.11 10.63 2.20
CA LYS A 132 -11.22 11.56 1.07
C LYS A 132 -9.83 12.01 0.60
N SER A 133 -9.68 13.28 0.21
CA SER A 133 -8.40 13.85 -0.22
C SER A 133 -7.87 14.85 0.81
N ASP A 134 -8.23 14.70 2.08
CA ASP A 134 -7.92 15.69 3.11
C ASP A 134 -6.47 15.62 3.59
N TRP A 135 -5.90 14.40 3.64
CA TRP A 135 -4.56 14.20 4.18
C TRP A 135 -3.69 13.37 3.23
N ASN A 136 -2.41 13.74 3.16
CA ASN A 136 -1.46 13.02 2.34
C ASN A 136 -0.93 11.78 3.07
N ILE A 137 -0.89 10.65 2.38
CA ILE A 137 -0.27 9.42 2.87
C ILE A 137 1.23 9.49 2.56
N SER A 138 2.06 9.36 3.59
CA SER A 138 3.52 9.43 3.51
C SER A 138 4.21 8.08 3.64
N LEU A 139 3.53 7.11 4.19
CA LEU A 139 3.98 5.72 4.34
C LEU A 139 2.78 4.80 4.22
N PHE A 140 2.94 3.74 3.47
CA PHE A 140 1.93 2.69 3.44
C PHE A 140 2.62 1.34 3.28
N HIS A 141 2.41 0.45 4.25
CA HIS A 141 2.92 -0.91 4.21
C HIS A 141 1.79 -1.86 4.61
N TYR A 142 1.40 -2.70 3.67
CA TYR A 142 0.34 -3.68 3.85
C TYR A 142 0.83 -5.07 3.46
N ARG A 143 0.50 -6.04 4.28
CA ARG A 143 0.72 -7.45 3.95
C ARG A 143 -0.45 -8.31 4.44
N ASN A 144 -0.87 -9.20 3.55
CA ASN A 144 -1.77 -10.28 3.88
C ASN A 144 -0.95 -11.56 4.18
N TYR A 145 -1.07 -12.05 5.39
CA TYR A 145 -0.40 -13.28 5.83
C TYR A 145 -1.30 -14.53 5.76
N GLY A 146 -2.40 -14.47 4.98
CA GLY A 146 -3.36 -15.56 4.88
C GLY A 146 -4.33 -15.64 6.05
N SER A 147 -4.45 -14.58 6.86
CA SER A 147 -5.42 -14.44 7.95
C SER A 147 -6.65 -13.66 7.49
N GLU A 148 -7.67 -13.62 8.35
CA GLU A 148 -8.90 -12.85 8.09
C GLU A 148 -8.67 -11.33 8.12
N TYR A 149 -7.49 -10.89 8.61
CA TYR A 149 -7.13 -9.48 8.73
C TYR A 149 -5.80 -9.20 8.09
N GLY A 150 -5.74 -8.11 7.33
CA GLY A 150 -4.50 -7.54 6.83
C GLY A 150 -3.88 -6.57 7.83
N ARG A 151 -2.57 -6.56 7.93
CA ARG A 151 -1.82 -5.65 8.80
C ARG A 151 -1.28 -4.49 8.00
N VAL A 152 -1.59 -3.28 8.46
CA VAL A 152 -1.21 -2.03 7.80
C VAL A 152 -0.39 -1.17 8.74
N LEU A 153 0.73 -0.68 8.22
CA LEU A 153 1.48 0.43 8.81
C LEU A 153 1.27 1.64 7.90
N MET A 154 0.76 2.74 8.44
CA MET A 154 0.43 3.93 7.67
C MET A 154 1.02 5.18 8.29
N GLY A 155 1.64 6.02 7.44
CA GLY A 155 2.01 7.38 7.77
C GLY A 155 1.06 8.36 7.08
N ILE A 156 0.53 9.32 7.82
CA ILE A 156 -0.38 10.35 7.32
C ILE A 156 0.09 11.71 7.80
N GLN A 157 0.13 12.68 6.89
CA GLN A 157 0.42 14.06 7.23
C GLN A 157 -0.86 14.75 7.70
N VAL A 158 -0.92 15.05 9.00
CA VAL A 158 -2.08 15.70 9.62
C VAL A 158 -1.63 17.03 10.21
N PRO A 159 -1.98 18.16 9.59
CA PRO A 159 -1.67 19.47 10.17
C PRO A 159 -2.26 19.63 11.57
N PRO A 160 -1.61 20.41 12.46
CA PRO A 160 -2.09 20.57 13.85
C PRO A 160 -3.55 21.05 13.96
N HIS A 161 -4.02 21.87 13.03
CA HIS A 161 -5.41 22.37 13.04
C HIS A 161 -6.46 21.32 12.65
N ASP A 162 -6.04 20.19 12.07
CA ASP A 162 -6.92 19.10 11.66
C ASP A 162 -6.91 17.91 12.63
N GLN A 163 -6.22 18.01 13.75
CA GLN A 163 -6.03 16.88 14.67
C GLN A 163 -7.34 16.31 15.18
N GLU A 164 -8.30 17.14 15.56
CA GLU A 164 -9.60 16.67 16.04
C GLU A 164 -10.39 15.97 14.93
N ARG A 165 -10.43 16.56 13.74
CA ARG A 165 -11.11 15.98 12.59
C ARG A 165 -10.51 14.62 12.21
N PHE A 166 -9.20 14.47 12.31
CA PHE A 166 -8.51 13.21 12.10
C PHE A 166 -8.88 12.17 13.16
N ASN A 167 -8.94 12.57 14.43
CA ASN A 167 -9.36 11.68 15.51
C ASN A 167 -10.82 11.21 15.35
N GLU A 168 -11.71 12.07 14.89
CA GLU A 168 -13.09 11.71 14.56
C GLU A 168 -13.13 10.68 13.42
N PHE A 169 -12.36 10.91 12.37
CA PHE A 169 -12.24 9.97 11.27
C PHE A 169 -11.78 8.58 11.74
N LEU A 170 -10.78 8.51 12.60
CA LEU A 170 -10.29 7.24 13.16
C LEU A 170 -11.37 6.51 13.96
N ARG A 171 -12.15 7.24 14.77
CA ARG A 171 -13.29 6.65 15.53
C ARG A 171 -14.37 6.12 14.59
N ASP A 172 -14.67 6.87 13.53
CA ASP A 172 -15.73 6.53 12.59
C ASP A 172 -15.40 5.30 11.72
N THR A 173 -14.11 4.99 11.50
CA THR A 173 -13.72 3.80 10.76
C THR A 173 -14.10 2.50 11.47
N GLY A 174 -14.13 2.50 12.80
CA GLY A 174 -14.40 1.31 13.61
C GLY A 174 -13.29 0.26 13.60
N TYR A 175 -12.17 0.51 12.93
CA TYR A 175 -11.03 -0.42 12.91
C TYR A 175 -10.18 -0.27 14.17
N ASN A 176 -9.57 -1.39 14.60
CA ASN A 176 -8.54 -1.35 15.64
C ASN A 176 -7.30 -0.65 15.10
N TYR A 177 -6.82 0.35 15.84
CA TYR A 177 -5.59 1.05 15.48
C TYR A 177 -4.73 1.33 16.71
N THR A 178 -3.43 1.50 16.47
CA THR A 178 -2.44 1.88 17.48
C THR A 178 -1.61 3.03 16.95
N LEU A 179 -1.49 4.11 17.74
CA LEU A 179 -0.57 5.21 17.44
C LEU A 179 0.85 4.77 17.82
N GLU A 180 1.81 4.95 16.89
CA GLU A 180 3.20 4.49 17.05
C GLU A 180 4.20 5.65 17.17
N ALA A 181 3.78 6.80 17.69
CA ALA A 181 4.62 8.00 17.80
C ALA A 181 5.90 7.78 18.61
N ASP A 182 5.84 6.97 19.66
CA ASP A 182 6.95 6.73 20.59
C ASP A 182 7.68 5.40 20.33
N ASN A 183 7.46 4.79 19.17
CA ASN A 183 8.06 3.50 18.87
C ASN A 183 9.54 3.67 18.47
N ALA A 184 10.43 2.95 19.15
CA ALA A 184 11.87 3.00 18.90
C ALA A 184 12.24 2.57 17.47
N ALA A 185 11.54 1.59 16.91
CA ALA A 185 11.79 1.15 15.53
C ALA A 185 11.47 2.23 14.52
N TYR A 186 10.40 2.98 14.75
CA TYR A 186 10.08 4.15 13.91
C TYR A 186 11.21 5.17 13.98
N ALA A 187 11.64 5.54 15.18
CA ALA A 187 12.70 6.54 15.37
C ALA A 187 14.01 6.13 14.71
N MET A 188 14.36 4.84 14.75
CA MET A 188 15.63 4.34 14.21
C MET A 188 15.61 4.14 12.69
N PHE A 189 14.53 3.67 12.13
CA PHE A 189 14.51 3.15 10.75
C PHE A 189 13.56 3.85 9.79
N VAL A 190 12.61 4.60 10.27
CA VAL A 190 11.53 5.15 9.44
C VAL A 190 11.38 6.66 9.61
N GLY A 191 11.54 7.18 10.80
CA GLY A 191 11.36 8.60 11.12
C GLY A 191 12.45 9.52 10.59
N PRO A 192 12.38 10.81 10.98
CA PRO A 192 13.36 11.82 10.54
C PRO A 192 14.80 11.43 10.87
N GLY A 193 15.68 11.71 9.94
CA GLY A 193 17.13 11.51 10.08
C GLY A 193 17.82 12.62 10.82
#